data_3060531333986236c92be0854122c3ab
#
_entry.id   3060531333986236c92be0854122c3ab
#
_cell.length_a   1.000
_cell.length_b   1.000
_cell.length_c   1.000
_cell.angle_alpha   90.00
_cell.angle_beta   90.00
_cell.angle_gamma   90.00
#
_symmetry.space_group_name_H-M   'P 1'
#
loop_
_entity.id
_entity.type
_entity.pdbx_description
1 polymer ?
#
loop_
_entity_poly.entity_id
_entity_poly.type
_entity_poly.pdbx_seq_one_letter_code
_entity_poly.pdbx_strand_id
1 'polypeptide(L)'
;MTHVLSAVAWPYANGPRHIGHVSGFGVPSDVFSRYMRMAGHDVLMVSGTDEHGTPILVQAEREGVSPKELADRYNRVIVEDLQGLGLSYDLFTRTTTRNHYAVAQELFRTVHRNGYLVSRTTMGAISPSTGRTLPDRYIEGTCPICGYDGARGDQCDNCGNQLDAAELRNPHSRIDGEVPVFVETEHFFLDLPALAEALGAWLRTRTGWRPNVLKFATNLLDDVRPRAMTRDIDWGIPVPLPGWEDNPNKRLYVWFDAVIGYLSASIEWARRTGDADAWKAWWCDPAALSYYFMGKDNITFHAQIWPAELLAYDGRGARGGTPGTYGELNLPTEVVSSEFLTMEGRKFSSSRSVVIYVRDVLERYGP
;
A
#
# COMPACT_ATOMS: atom_id res chain seq x y z
N MET A 1 14.66 -16.14 22.40
CA MET A 1 14.60 -15.94 20.95
C MET A 1 13.25 -15.36 20.64
N THR A 2 13.16 -14.25 19.93
CA THR A 2 11.89 -13.58 19.62
C THR A 2 11.71 -13.61 18.09
N HIS A 3 10.49 -13.84 17.62
CA HIS A 3 10.17 -13.72 16.21
C HIS A 3 10.06 -12.24 15.82
N VAL A 4 10.78 -11.82 14.79
CA VAL A 4 10.84 -10.45 14.31
C VAL A 4 10.45 -10.40 12.84
N LEU A 5 9.32 -9.77 12.54
CA LEU A 5 8.92 -9.48 11.18
C LEU A 5 9.55 -8.15 10.73
N SER A 6 10.31 -8.19 9.63
CA SER A 6 10.81 -7.02 8.92
C SER A 6 10.01 -6.86 7.63
N ALA A 7 8.97 -6.04 7.69
CA ALA A 7 8.06 -5.77 6.59
C ALA A 7 8.52 -4.53 5.81
N VAL A 8 8.91 -4.70 4.57
CA VAL A 8 9.48 -3.63 3.75
C VAL A 8 8.48 -3.17 2.70
N ALA A 9 8.25 -1.86 2.61
CA ALA A 9 7.26 -1.28 1.72
C ALA A 9 7.40 -1.78 0.27
N TRP A 10 6.28 -2.09 -0.33
CA TRP A 10 6.19 -2.69 -1.66
C TRP A 10 6.35 -1.61 -2.74
N PRO A 11 7.40 -1.67 -3.57
CA PRO A 11 7.54 -0.77 -4.69
C PRO A 11 6.57 -1.09 -5.82
N TYR A 12 6.01 -0.06 -6.47
CA TYR A 12 5.26 -0.24 -7.71
C TYR A 12 6.12 -0.80 -8.82
N ALA A 13 5.60 -1.81 -9.54
CA ALA A 13 6.26 -2.40 -10.71
C ALA A 13 6.03 -1.55 -11.98
N ASN A 14 6.36 -0.26 -11.92
CA ASN A 14 6.16 0.72 -13.00
C ASN A 14 7.45 1.44 -13.43
N GLY A 15 8.60 0.97 -12.99
CA GLY A 15 9.91 1.54 -13.33
C GLY A 15 11.04 0.95 -12.47
N PRO A 16 12.31 1.17 -12.87
CA PRO A 16 13.46 0.74 -12.10
C PRO A 16 13.56 1.51 -10.78
N ARG A 17 14.29 0.96 -9.82
CA ARG A 17 14.49 1.62 -8.53
C ARG A 17 15.64 2.63 -8.59
N HIS A 18 15.43 3.75 -7.93
CA HIS A 18 16.49 4.75 -7.70
C HIS A 18 16.99 4.71 -6.27
N ILE A 19 18.16 5.30 -6.03
CA ILE A 19 18.81 5.28 -4.72
C ILE A 19 17.94 5.86 -3.59
N GLY A 20 17.03 6.77 -3.87
CA GLY A 20 16.08 7.29 -2.87
C GLY A 20 15.14 6.24 -2.29
N HIS A 21 14.80 5.18 -3.07
CA HIS A 21 14.01 4.06 -2.55
C HIS A 21 14.85 3.15 -1.64
N VAL A 22 16.04 2.78 -2.11
CA VAL A 22 16.85 1.79 -1.37
C VAL A 22 17.54 2.39 -0.15
N SER A 23 17.96 3.67 -0.18
CA SER A 23 18.51 4.35 0.99
C SER A 23 17.47 4.65 2.05
N GLY A 24 16.21 4.83 1.66
CA GLY A 24 15.12 5.17 2.58
C GLY A 24 14.64 3.97 3.39
N PHE A 25 14.39 2.84 2.75
CA PHE A 25 13.81 1.68 3.42
C PHE A 25 14.45 0.34 3.03
N GLY A 26 15.03 0.19 1.84
CA GLY A 26 15.63 -1.07 1.40
C GLY A 26 16.88 -1.45 2.22
N VAL A 27 17.93 -0.63 2.19
CA VAL A 27 19.15 -0.86 2.94
C VAL A 27 18.93 -0.80 4.46
N PRO A 28 18.20 0.19 5.02
CA PRO A 28 17.94 0.23 6.46
C PRO A 28 17.23 -1.02 6.99
N SER A 29 16.27 -1.56 6.27
CA SER A 29 15.57 -2.79 6.67
C SER A 29 16.48 -4.02 6.62
N ASP A 30 17.38 -4.10 5.65
CA ASP A 30 18.36 -5.20 5.56
C ASP A 30 19.40 -5.15 6.67
N VAL A 31 19.94 -3.96 6.95
CA VAL A 31 20.87 -3.75 8.08
C VAL A 31 20.22 -4.14 9.40
N PHE A 32 18.99 -3.69 9.63
CA PHE A 32 18.20 -4.07 10.81
C PHE A 32 18.00 -5.59 10.88
N SER A 33 17.57 -6.21 9.80
CA SER A 33 17.29 -7.65 9.75
C SER A 33 18.55 -8.48 10.03
N ARG A 34 19.69 -8.11 9.46
CA ARG A 34 20.99 -8.75 9.73
C ARG A 34 21.39 -8.58 11.19
N TYR A 35 21.26 -7.37 11.73
CA TYR A 35 21.56 -7.10 13.13
C TYR A 35 20.70 -7.97 14.07
N MET A 36 19.39 -8.06 13.83
CA MET A 36 18.49 -8.86 14.66
C MET A 36 18.79 -10.36 14.57
N ARG A 37 19.15 -10.87 13.38
CA ARG A 37 19.64 -12.26 13.23
C ARG A 37 20.94 -12.50 14.01
N MET A 38 21.90 -11.58 13.95
CA MET A 38 23.16 -11.66 14.72
C MET A 38 22.91 -11.55 16.23
N ALA A 39 21.87 -10.84 16.66
CA ALA A 39 21.46 -10.75 18.06
C ALA A 39 20.71 -12.02 18.55
N GLY A 40 20.50 -13.04 17.70
CA GLY A 40 19.87 -14.30 18.06
C GLY A 40 18.36 -14.33 17.98
N HIS A 41 17.75 -13.39 17.24
CA HIS A 41 16.31 -13.41 16.93
C HIS A 41 16.03 -14.20 15.66
N ASP A 42 14.81 -14.74 15.56
CA ASP A 42 14.31 -15.37 14.34
C ASP A 42 13.60 -14.31 13.47
N VAL A 43 14.23 -13.95 12.34
CA VAL A 43 13.81 -12.81 11.52
C VAL A 43 13.20 -13.29 10.22
N LEU A 44 12.00 -12.85 9.93
CA LEU A 44 11.34 -12.98 8.64
C LEU A 44 11.30 -11.62 7.94
N MET A 45 12.13 -11.44 6.91
CA MET A 45 12.18 -10.21 6.10
C MET A 45 11.42 -10.41 4.79
N VAL A 46 10.32 -9.70 4.62
CA VAL A 46 9.43 -9.84 3.46
C VAL A 46 9.16 -8.53 2.75
N SER A 47 9.00 -8.62 1.44
CA SER A 47 8.51 -7.55 0.57
C SER A 47 8.01 -8.16 -0.75
N GLY A 48 7.72 -7.31 -1.72
CA GLY A 48 7.35 -7.70 -3.07
C GLY A 48 7.08 -6.49 -3.95
N THR A 49 6.68 -6.72 -5.19
CA THR A 49 6.22 -5.67 -6.09
C THR A 49 4.72 -5.44 -5.94
N ASP A 50 4.34 -4.18 -5.77
CA ASP A 50 2.97 -3.72 -5.92
C ASP A 50 2.67 -3.57 -7.42
N GLU A 51 1.75 -4.40 -7.92
CA GLU A 51 1.51 -4.57 -9.35
C GLU A 51 0.10 -4.16 -9.78
N HIS A 52 -0.70 -3.67 -8.84
CA HIS A 52 -2.08 -3.24 -9.09
C HIS A 52 -2.21 -1.72 -9.11
N GLY A 53 -3.44 -1.29 -9.41
CA GLY A 53 -3.85 0.10 -9.33
C GLY A 53 -3.39 1.00 -10.47
N THR A 54 -3.79 2.24 -10.35
CA THR A 54 -3.64 3.29 -11.36
C THR A 54 -2.19 3.57 -11.79
N PRO A 55 -1.16 3.52 -10.91
CA PRO A 55 0.23 3.77 -11.36
C PRO A 55 0.72 2.77 -12.41
N ILE A 56 0.27 1.51 -12.33
CA ILE A 56 0.59 0.48 -13.32
C ILE A 56 -0.17 0.74 -14.63
N LEU A 57 -1.47 1.02 -14.54
CA LEU A 57 -2.31 1.31 -15.71
C LEU A 57 -1.78 2.50 -16.50
N VAL A 58 -1.49 3.62 -15.85
CA VAL A 58 -0.97 4.83 -16.49
C VAL A 58 0.35 4.56 -17.24
N GLN A 59 1.25 3.81 -16.61
CA GLN A 59 2.54 3.52 -17.23
C GLN A 59 2.40 2.50 -18.36
N ALA A 60 1.57 1.49 -18.21
CA ALA A 60 1.29 0.50 -19.24
C ALA A 60 0.71 1.16 -20.52
N GLU A 61 -0.24 2.08 -20.33
CA GLU A 61 -0.84 2.85 -21.42
C GLU A 61 0.19 3.72 -22.14
N ARG A 62 1.06 4.42 -21.41
CA ARG A 62 2.15 5.22 -21.99
C ARG A 62 3.13 4.40 -22.82
N GLU A 63 3.38 3.16 -22.43
CA GLU A 63 4.30 2.27 -23.13
C GLU A 63 3.62 1.37 -24.17
N GLY A 64 2.28 1.45 -24.30
CA GLY A 64 1.50 0.65 -25.26
C GLY A 64 1.55 -0.86 -24.97
N VAL A 65 1.66 -1.25 -23.70
CA VAL A 65 1.72 -2.66 -23.27
C VAL A 65 0.58 -2.97 -22.30
N SER A 66 0.31 -4.26 -22.05
CA SER A 66 -0.64 -4.63 -21.03
C SER A 66 -0.08 -4.36 -19.62
N PRO A 67 -0.95 -4.11 -18.59
CA PRO A 67 -0.52 -3.96 -17.20
C PRO A 67 0.30 -5.15 -16.69
N LYS A 68 -0.06 -6.36 -17.13
CA LYS A 68 0.66 -7.59 -16.78
C LYS A 68 2.09 -7.61 -17.35
N GLU A 69 2.25 -7.28 -18.63
CA GLU A 69 3.58 -7.23 -19.27
C GLU A 69 4.48 -6.17 -18.61
N LEU A 70 3.91 -5.01 -18.29
CA LEU A 70 4.63 -3.97 -17.57
C LEU A 70 5.12 -4.48 -16.21
N ALA A 71 4.20 -5.04 -15.41
CA ALA A 71 4.50 -5.57 -14.09
C ALA A 71 5.53 -6.71 -14.14
N ASP A 72 5.41 -7.65 -15.08
CA ASP A 72 6.36 -8.75 -15.26
C ASP A 72 7.77 -8.26 -15.61
N ARG A 73 7.87 -7.21 -16.43
CA ARG A 73 9.15 -6.62 -16.80
C ARG A 73 9.80 -5.91 -15.62
N TYR A 74 9.07 -5.01 -14.96
CA TYR A 74 9.65 -4.23 -13.87
C TYR A 74 9.84 -5.02 -12.58
N ASN A 75 9.05 -6.06 -12.34
CA ASN A 75 9.34 -7.00 -11.25
C ASN A 75 10.74 -7.62 -11.42
N ARG A 76 11.09 -8.13 -12.62
CA ARG A 76 12.43 -8.68 -12.88
C ARG A 76 13.53 -7.66 -12.64
N VAL A 77 13.36 -6.45 -13.18
CA VAL A 77 14.32 -5.35 -13.01
C VAL A 77 14.53 -5.01 -11.53
N ILE A 78 13.43 -4.94 -10.75
CA ILE A 78 13.50 -4.63 -9.33
C ILE A 78 14.19 -5.76 -8.55
N VAL A 79 13.85 -7.01 -8.84
CA VAL A 79 14.49 -8.17 -8.20
C VAL A 79 16.00 -8.20 -8.49
N GLU A 80 16.40 -7.98 -9.74
CA GLU A 80 17.82 -7.90 -10.14
C GLU A 80 18.56 -6.76 -9.40
N ASP A 81 17.95 -5.56 -9.33
CA ASP A 81 18.52 -4.40 -8.61
C ASP A 81 18.71 -4.71 -7.11
N LEU A 82 17.71 -5.34 -6.45
CA LEU A 82 17.77 -5.64 -5.03
C LEU A 82 18.74 -6.80 -4.72
N GLN A 83 18.80 -7.81 -5.58
CA GLN A 83 19.78 -8.90 -5.48
C GLN A 83 21.20 -8.38 -5.71
N GLY A 84 21.39 -7.50 -6.70
CA GLY A 84 22.69 -6.86 -6.96
C GLY A 84 23.20 -6.06 -5.74
N LEU A 85 22.32 -5.46 -4.96
CA LEU A 85 22.68 -4.81 -3.68
C LEU A 85 22.90 -5.79 -2.53
N GLY A 86 22.68 -7.09 -2.72
CA GLY A 86 22.83 -8.11 -1.68
C GLY A 86 21.80 -8.01 -0.56
N LEU A 87 20.61 -7.47 -0.79
CA LEU A 87 19.57 -7.39 0.23
C LEU A 87 19.02 -8.79 0.56
N SER A 88 18.90 -9.11 1.85
CA SER A 88 18.69 -10.47 2.36
C SER A 88 17.22 -10.79 2.67
N TYR A 89 16.31 -10.54 1.72
CA TYR A 89 14.90 -10.94 1.87
C TYR A 89 14.74 -12.45 1.99
N ASP A 90 13.95 -12.91 2.95
CA ASP A 90 13.53 -14.31 3.05
C ASP A 90 12.49 -14.63 1.96
N LEU A 91 11.66 -13.65 1.62
CA LEU A 91 10.79 -13.69 0.44
C LEU A 91 10.59 -12.29 -0.15
N PHE A 92 10.83 -12.17 -1.43
CA PHE A 92 10.39 -11.06 -2.27
C PHE A 92 9.40 -11.61 -3.32
N THR A 93 8.12 -11.22 -3.23
CA THR A 93 7.04 -11.79 -4.05
C THR A 93 6.27 -10.72 -4.83
N ARG A 94 5.00 -10.94 -5.15
CA ARG A 94 4.21 -10.09 -6.05
C ARG A 94 2.76 -10.04 -5.60
N THR A 95 2.07 -8.90 -5.77
CA THR A 95 0.63 -8.81 -5.49
C THR A 95 -0.23 -9.55 -6.52
N THR A 96 0.31 -9.88 -7.70
CA THR A 96 -0.41 -10.66 -8.74
C THR A 96 -0.38 -12.18 -8.55
N THR A 97 0.12 -12.67 -7.41
CA THR A 97 0.11 -14.12 -7.12
C THR A 97 -1.27 -14.60 -6.69
N ARG A 98 -1.60 -15.86 -7.00
CA ARG A 98 -2.85 -16.49 -6.51
C ARG A 98 -2.93 -16.49 -4.99
N ASN A 99 -1.77 -16.66 -4.33
CA ASN A 99 -1.69 -16.61 -2.87
C ASN A 99 -2.13 -15.25 -2.34
N HIS A 100 -1.60 -14.16 -2.91
CA HIS A 100 -1.97 -12.82 -2.49
C HIS A 100 -3.45 -12.53 -2.72
N TYR A 101 -4.00 -12.91 -3.89
CA TYR A 101 -5.43 -12.76 -4.17
C TYR A 101 -6.28 -13.45 -3.11
N ALA A 102 -5.97 -14.71 -2.77
CA ALA A 102 -6.72 -15.47 -1.77
C ALA A 102 -6.70 -14.80 -0.39
N VAL A 103 -5.52 -14.29 0.03
CA VAL A 103 -5.36 -13.63 1.34
C VAL A 103 -6.10 -12.30 1.36
N ALA A 104 -5.94 -11.46 0.34
CA ALA A 104 -6.62 -10.15 0.27
C ALA A 104 -8.14 -10.30 0.22
N GLN A 105 -8.64 -11.25 -0.55
CA GLN A 105 -10.08 -11.55 -0.63
C GLN A 105 -10.64 -12.10 0.69
N GLU A 106 -9.87 -12.90 1.43
CA GLU A 106 -10.29 -13.41 2.75
C GLU A 106 -10.38 -12.26 3.78
N LEU A 107 -9.39 -11.36 3.80
CA LEU A 107 -9.46 -10.18 4.66
C LEU A 107 -10.67 -9.32 4.30
N PHE A 108 -10.89 -9.06 3.03
CA PHE A 108 -12.02 -8.25 2.57
C PHE A 108 -13.38 -8.84 3.00
N ARG A 109 -13.59 -10.16 2.78
CA ARG A 109 -14.82 -10.85 3.21
C ARG A 109 -15.02 -10.76 4.72
N THR A 110 -13.95 -10.96 5.48
CA THR A 110 -14.01 -10.94 6.95
C THR A 110 -14.30 -9.53 7.47
N VAL A 111 -13.61 -8.51 6.96
CA VAL A 111 -13.87 -7.10 7.33
C VAL A 111 -15.31 -6.69 6.96
N HIS A 112 -15.81 -7.16 5.80
CA HIS A 112 -17.20 -6.95 5.40
C HIS A 112 -18.18 -7.70 6.34
N ARG A 113 -17.93 -8.97 6.64
CA ARG A 113 -18.75 -9.78 7.56
C ARG A 113 -18.83 -9.15 8.95
N ASN A 114 -17.74 -8.55 9.45
CA ASN A 114 -17.69 -7.84 10.72
C ASN A 114 -18.34 -6.45 10.64
N GLY A 115 -18.84 -6.03 9.48
CA GLY A 115 -19.61 -4.80 9.29
C GLY A 115 -18.77 -3.53 9.13
N TYR A 116 -17.46 -3.62 8.96
CA TYR A 116 -16.58 -2.45 8.79
C TYR A 116 -16.39 -2.00 7.34
N LEU A 117 -16.87 -2.78 6.36
CA LEU A 117 -16.99 -2.33 4.97
C LEU A 117 -18.45 -2.03 4.68
N VAL A 118 -18.75 -0.76 4.41
CA VAL A 118 -20.10 -0.25 4.12
C VAL A 118 -20.18 0.22 2.68
N SER A 119 -21.20 -0.22 1.96
CA SER A 119 -21.46 0.27 0.61
C SER A 119 -21.98 1.70 0.65
N ARG A 120 -21.48 2.55 -0.28
CA ARG A 120 -21.92 3.92 -0.48
C ARG A 120 -21.89 4.28 -1.96
N THR A 121 -22.88 5.03 -2.39
CA THR A 121 -22.86 5.71 -3.69
C THR A 121 -21.95 6.93 -3.62
N THR A 122 -21.11 7.09 -4.63
CA THR A 122 -20.21 8.24 -4.83
C THR A 122 -20.18 8.63 -6.30
N MET A 123 -19.43 9.66 -6.66
CA MET A 123 -19.32 10.13 -8.03
C MET A 123 -18.02 9.60 -8.66
N GLY A 124 -18.15 8.76 -9.67
CA GLY A 124 -17.05 8.27 -10.51
C GLY A 124 -16.90 9.15 -11.75
N ALA A 125 -15.66 9.35 -12.20
CA ALA A 125 -15.38 10.14 -13.40
C ALA A 125 -15.31 9.26 -14.66
N ILE A 126 -15.90 9.74 -15.75
CA ILE A 126 -15.91 9.09 -17.07
C ILE A 126 -15.40 10.09 -18.11
N SER A 127 -14.58 9.62 -19.06
CA SER A 127 -14.23 10.37 -20.26
C SER A 127 -15.45 10.49 -21.17
N PRO A 128 -15.89 11.69 -21.53
CA PRO A 128 -17.05 11.87 -22.38
C PRO A 128 -16.82 11.36 -23.82
N SER A 129 -15.60 11.40 -24.33
CA SER A 129 -15.27 10.96 -25.68
C SER A 129 -15.20 9.44 -25.82
N THR A 130 -14.75 8.72 -24.78
CA THR A 130 -14.52 7.27 -24.83
C THR A 130 -15.51 6.46 -24.03
N GLY A 131 -16.28 7.06 -23.11
CA GLY A 131 -17.13 6.38 -22.15
C GLY A 131 -16.34 5.58 -21.10
N ARG A 132 -15.01 5.71 -21.08
CA ARG A 132 -14.11 4.97 -20.20
C ARG A 132 -14.08 5.61 -18.82
N THR A 133 -14.06 4.79 -17.77
CA THR A 133 -13.82 5.24 -16.40
C THR A 133 -12.42 5.85 -16.28
N LEU A 134 -12.34 7.00 -15.63
CA LEU A 134 -11.10 7.71 -15.34
C LEU A 134 -10.79 7.52 -13.84
N PRO A 135 -9.89 6.61 -13.47
CA PRO A 135 -9.44 6.47 -12.08
C PRO A 135 -8.85 7.77 -11.53
N ASP A 136 -8.91 7.94 -10.23
CA ASP A 136 -8.58 9.18 -9.51
C ASP A 136 -7.30 9.89 -10.02
N ARG A 137 -6.22 9.14 -10.33
CA ARG A 137 -4.95 9.70 -10.81
C ARG A 137 -4.92 10.10 -12.28
N TYR A 138 -5.96 9.80 -13.01
CA TYR A 138 -6.16 10.31 -14.38
C TYR A 138 -6.78 11.71 -14.38
N ILE A 139 -7.25 12.19 -13.22
CA ILE A 139 -7.87 13.49 -13.08
C ILE A 139 -6.93 14.40 -12.32
N GLU A 140 -6.77 15.61 -12.83
CA GLU A 140 -6.01 16.69 -12.23
C GLU A 140 -6.88 17.95 -12.18
N GLY A 141 -6.65 18.79 -11.17
CA GLY A 141 -7.36 20.05 -11.02
C GLY A 141 -6.84 20.84 -9.84
N THR A 142 -7.54 21.91 -9.50
CA THR A 142 -7.17 22.77 -8.38
C THR A 142 -7.67 22.17 -7.06
N CYS A 143 -6.76 22.01 -6.09
CA CYS A 143 -7.08 21.51 -4.75
C CYS A 143 -8.08 22.46 -4.06
N PRO A 144 -9.22 21.96 -3.56
CA PRO A 144 -10.20 22.80 -2.88
C PRO A 144 -9.70 23.33 -1.53
N ILE A 145 -8.67 22.70 -0.93
CA ILE A 145 -8.13 23.00 0.40
C ILE A 145 -7.02 24.05 0.32
N CYS A 146 -6.00 23.81 -0.52
CA CYS A 146 -4.82 24.68 -0.55
C CYS A 146 -4.64 25.51 -1.84
N GLY A 147 -5.50 25.32 -2.84
CA GLY A 147 -5.45 26.07 -4.11
C GLY A 147 -4.35 25.65 -5.08
N TYR A 148 -3.69 24.52 -4.85
CA TYR A 148 -2.66 24.01 -5.76
C TYR A 148 -3.30 23.45 -7.03
N ASP A 149 -2.85 23.88 -8.23
CA ASP A 149 -3.47 23.56 -9.52
C ASP A 149 -3.11 22.18 -10.08
N GLY A 150 -2.12 21.51 -9.51
CA GLY A 150 -1.71 20.15 -9.91
C GLY A 150 -2.18 19.06 -8.95
N ALA A 151 -3.30 19.27 -8.25
CA ALA A 151 -3.84 18.26 -7.33
C ALA A 151 -4.47 17.11 -8.10
N ARG A 152 -4.27 15.88 -7.61
CA ARG A 152 -4.84 14.68 -8.21
C ARG A 152 -6.14 14.29 -7.53
N GLY A 153 -6.95 13.49 -8.20
CA GLY A 153 -8.26 13.10 -7.71
C GLY A 153 -8.26 12.27 -6.42
N ASP A 154 -7.12 11.68 -6.03
CA ASP A 154 -6.97 10.90 -4.79
C ASP A 154 -6.23 11.65 -3.68
N GLN A 155 -5.30 12.54 -4.03
CA GLN A 155 -4.45 13.23 -3.06
C GLN A 155 -3.83 14.49 -3.66
N CYS A 156 -3.68 15.53 -2.86
CA CYS A 156 -2.94 16.72 -3.22
C CYS A 156 -1.44 16.55 -2.97
N ASP A 157 -0.63 16.64 -4.01
CA ASP A 157 0.84 16.53 -3.92
C ASP A 157 1.48 17.67 -3.10
N ASN A 158 0.77 18.80 -2.90
CA ASN A 158 1.27 19.95 -2.14
C ASN A 158 0.95 19.88 -0.65
N CYS A 159 -0.33 19.71 -0.28
CA CYS A 159 -0.74 19.72 1.13
C CYS A 159 -0.89 18.32 1.74
N GLY A 160 -0.77 17.26 0.92
CA GLY A 160 -0.87 15.87 1.38
C GLY A 160 -2.28 15.41 1.75
N ASN A 161 -3.28 16.29 1.67
CA ASN A 161 -4.65 15.91 1.97
C ASN A 161 -5.21 14.96 0.91
N GLN A 162 -5.98 14.00 1.37
CA GLN A 162 -6.74 13.12 0.48
C GLN A 162 -7.93 13.89 -0.09
N LEU A 163 -8.22 13.62 -1.35
CA LEU A 163 -9.26 14.31 -2.13
C LEU A 163 -10.18 13.27 -2.78
N ASP A 164 -11.36 13.72 -3.18
CA ASP A 164 -12.20 13.04 -4.16
C ASP A 164 -12.08 13.81 -5.49
N ALA A 165 -12.03 13.09 -6.61
CA ALA A 165 -11.92 13.70 -7.93
C ALA A 165 -13.07 14.69 -8.22
N ALA A 166 -14.26 14.42 -7.68
CA ALA A 166 -15.44 15.30 -7.81
C ALA A 166 -15.32 16.60 -7.00
N GLU A 167 -14.42 16.68 -6.01
CA GLU A 167 -14.19 17.87 -5.19
C GLU A 167 -13.17 18.82 -5.81
N LEU A 168 -12.39 18.38 -6.80
CA LEU A 168 -11.43 19.22 -7.48
C LEU A 168 -12.12 20.38 -8.21
N ARG A 169 -11.53 21.56 -8.15
CA ARG A 169 -11.94 22.68 -8.98
C ARG A 169 -11.27 22.55 -10.35
N ASN A 170 -12.03 22.85 -11.41
CA ASN A 170 -11.55 22.72 -12.81
C ASN A 170 -10.94 21.35 -13.11
N PRO A 171 -11.62 20.23 -12.82
CA PRO A 171 -11.08 18.90 -13.07
C PRO A 171 -10.93 18.67 -14.56
N HIS A 172 -9.83 18.04 -14.95
CA HIS A 172 -9.55 17.62 -16.33
C HIS A 172 -8.80 16.29 -16.37
N SER A 173 -9.01 15.57 -17.44
CA SER A 173 -8.30 14.32 -17.73
C SER A 173 -6.84 14.62 -18.07
N ARG A 174 -5.91 13.89 -17.49
CA ARG A 174 -4.47 14.00 -17.79
C ARG A 174 -4.09 13.31 -19.10
N ILE A 175 -5.01 12.54 -19.69
CA ILE A 175 -4.76 11.81 -20.93
C ILE A 175 -4.93 12.76 -22.13
N ASP A 176 -6.03 13.49 -22.15
CA ASP A 176 -6.51 14.26 -23.30
C ASP A 176 -6.93 15.70 -22.96
N GLY A 177 -6.94 16.07 -21.69
CA GLY A 177 -7.36 17.40 -21.21
C GLY A 177 -8.87 17.60 -21.15
N GLU A 178 -9.68 16.60 -21.51
CA GLU A 178 -11.15 16.71 -21.44
C GLU A 178 -11.65 16.92 -20.01
N VAL A 179 -12.76 17.64 -19.88
CA VAL A 179 -13.47 17.77 -18.63
C VAL A 179 -14.27 16.48 -18.39
N PRO A 180 -14.01 15.72 -17.29
CA PRO A 180 -14.71 14.48 -17.04
C PRO A 180 -16.18 14.70 -16.74
N VAL A 181 -17.01 13.70 -17.07
CA VAL A 181 -18.39 13.61 -16.60
C VAL A 181 -18.42 12.75 -15.36
N PHE A 182 -19.07 13.25 -14.31
CA PHE A 182 -19.24 12.50 -13.06
C PHE A 182 -20.57 11.75 -13.07
N VAL A 183 -20.51 10.45 -12.77
CA VAL A 183 -21.68 9.55 -12.70
C VAL A 183 -21.73 8.85 -11.35
N GLU A 184 -22.91 8.47 -10.91
CA GLU A 184 -23.05 7.69 -9.69
C GLU A 184 -22.43 6.31 -9.87
N THR A 185 -21.64 5.92 -8.87
CA THR A 185 -21.04 4.59 -8.76
C THR A 185 -21.05 4.14 -7.30
N GLU A 186 -21.10 2.84 -7.08
CA GLU A 186 -21.13 2.25 -5.75
C GLU A 186 -19.76 1.69 -5.39
N HIS A 187 -19.31 1.97 -4.15
CA HIS A 187 -18.04 1.47 -3.60
C HIS A 187 -18.19 1.02 -2.16
N PHE A 188 -17.35 0.07 -1.73
CA PHE A 188 -17.18 -0.27 -0.33
C PHE A 188 -16.19 0.68 0.33
N PHE A 189 -16.60 1.21 1.49
CA PHE A 189 -15.80 2.10 2.32
C PHE A 189 -15.45 1.43 3.63
N LEU A 190 -14.18 1.45 4.01
CA LEU A 190 -13.74 1.10 5.36
C LEU A 190 -14.22 2.18 6.32
N ASP A 191 -15.00 1.78 7.31
CA ASP A 191 -15.57 2.67 8.32
C ASP A 191 -14.54 2.96 9.42
N LEU A 192 -13.54 3.79 9.06
CA LEU A 192 -12.48 4.20 9.98
C LEU A 192 -13.02 4.87 11.26
N PRO A 193 -14.08 5.69 11.24
CA PRO A 193 -14.69 6.21 12.47
C PRO A 193 -15.06 5.14 13.48
N ALA A 194 -15.58 4.00 13.05
CA ALA A 194 -15.91 2.87 13.93
C ALA A 194 -14.66 2.17 14.52
N LEU A 195 -13.47 2.48 14.03
CA LEU A 195 -12.18 1.94 14.47
C LEU A 195 -11.32 2.99 15.19
N ALA A 196 -11.73 4.26 15.21
CA ALA A 196 -10.91 5.38 15.70
C ALA A 196 -10.50 5.23 17.17
N GLU A 197 -11.40 4.76 18.04
CA GLU A 197 -11.10 4.54 19.45
C GLU A 197 -10.04 3.43 19.64
N ALA A 198 -10.20 2.31 18.95
CA ALA A 198 -9.27 1.18 19.00
C ALA A 198 -7.90 1.55 18.43
N LEU A 199 -7.86 2.31 17.32
CA LEU A 199 -6.63 2.86 16.75
C LEU A 199 -5.94 3.81 17.73
N GLY A 200 -6.69 4.71 18.36
CA GLY A 200 -6.15 5.63 19.36
C GLY A 200 -5.62 4.90 20.60
N ALA A 201 -6.31 3.87 21.07
CA ALA A 201 -5.85 3.04 22.18
C ALA A 201 -4.53 2.34 21.83
N TRP A 202 -4.43 1.77 20.63
CA TRP A 202 -3.20 1.15 20.14
C TRP A 202 -2.04 2.14 20.00
N LEU A 203 -2.27 3.31 19.37
CA LEU A 203 -1.22 4.34 19.18
C LEU A 203 -0.67 4.86 20.52
N ARG A 204 -1.51 5.01 21.54
CA ARG A 204 -1.05 5.42 22.89
C ARG A 204 -0.03 4.45 23.50
N THR A 205 0.00 3.21 23.07
CA THR A 205 0.98 2.22 23.55
C THR A 205 2.32 2.27 22.77
N ARG A 206 2.41 3.06 21.70
CA ARG A 206 3.58 3.12 20.79
C ARG A 206 4.62 4.16 21.22
N THR A 207 5.10 4.08 22.44
CA THR A 207 6.02 5.06 23.05
C THR A 207 7.44 5.05 22.45
N GLY A 208 7.84 3.97 21.78
CA GLY A 208 9.17 3.83 21.14
C GLY A 208 9.28 4.38 19.73
N TRP A 209 8.16 4.81 19.11
CA TRP A 209 8.20 5.33 17.74
C TRP A 209 8.94 6.66 17.65
N ARG A 210 9.52 6.95 16.49
CA ARG A 210 10.08 8.26 16.21
C ARG A 210 9.05 9.36 16.44
N PRO A 211 9.40 10.48 17.13
CA PRO A 211 8.40 11.49 17.52
C PRO A 211 7.60 12.09 16.36
N ASN A 212 8.27 12.32 15.20
CA ASN A 212 7.61 12.83 14.00
C ASN A 212 6.57 11.84 13.43
N VAL A 213 6.87 10.55 13.45
CA VAL A 213 5.96 9.49 12.97
C VAL A 213 4.76 9.38 13.89
N LEU A 214 4.99 9.31 15.21
CA LEU A 214 3.93 9.20 16.21
C LEU A 214 3.02 10.44 16.19
N LYS A 215 3.60 11.64 16.08
CA LYS A 215 2.82 12.88 15.97
C LYS A 215 1.96 12.89 14.71
N PHE A 216 2.51 12.50 13.57
CA PHE A 216 1.75 12.42 12.31
C PHE A 216 0.63 11.40 12.43
N ALA A 217 0.91 10.19 12.94
CA ALA A 217 -0.08 9.13 13.13
C ALA A 217 -1.22 9.56 14.07
N THR A 218 -0.88 10.29 15.14
CA THR A 218 -1.88 10.81 16.08
C THR A 218 -2.77 11.86 15.43
N ASN A 219 -2.20 12.77 14.66
CA ASN A 219 -2.97 13.81 13.94
C ASN A 219 -3.94 13.21 12.90
N LEU A 220 -3.66 12.02 12.34
CA LEU A 220 -4.60 11.33 11.45
C LEU A 220 -5.91 10.91 12.15
N LEU A 221 -5.95 10.91 13.48
CA LEU A 221 -7.15 10.58 14.26
C LEU A 221 -8.04 11.80 14.55
N ASP A 222 -7.58 13.03 14.24
CA ASP A 222 -8.35 14.25 14.50
C ASP A 222 -9.53 14.41 13.53
N ASP A 223 -9.41 13.93 12.28
CA ASP A 223 -10.47 13.93 11.27
C ASP A 223 -10.52 12.59 10.53
N VAL A 224 -11.07 11.59 11.21
CA VAL A 224 -11.19 10.24 10.67
C VAL A 224 -12.42 10.11 9.78
N ARG A 225 -12.22 9.86 8.50
CA ARG A 225 -13.29 9.69 7.50
C ARG A 225 -13.28 8.29 6.89
N PRO A 226 -14.44 7.75 6.49
CA PRO A 226 -14.49 6.49 5.75
C PRO A 226 -13.67 6.57 4.45
N ARG A 227 -13.02 5.46 4.10
CA ARG A 227 -12.16 5.35 2.92
C ARG A 227 -12.66 4.32 1.94
N ALA A 228 -12.79 4.69 0.68
CA ALA A 228 -13.19 3.77 -0.38
C ALA A 228 -12.09 2.70 -0.60
N MET A 229 -12.49 1.43 -0.48
CA MET A 229 -11.62 0.26 -0.61
C MET A 229 -11.86 -0.52 -1.91
N THR A 230 -12.67 0.03 -2.80
CA THR A 230 -12.88 -0.48 -4.17
C THR A 230 -12.74 0.65 -5.18
N ARG A 231 -12.46 0.30 -6.43
CA ARG A 231 -12.29 1.26 -7.54
C ARG A 231 -12.92 0.72 -8.83
N ASP A 232 -13.32 1.67 -9.67
CA ASP A 232 -13.80 1.40 -11.03
C ASP A 232 -12.62 1.28 -12.00
N ILE A 233 -11.95 0.14 -11.94
CA ILE A 233 -10.82 -0.24 -12.80
C ILE A 233 -10.92 -1.71 -13.18
N ASP A 234 -10.28 -2.10 -14.26
CA ASP A 234 -10.26 -3.47 -14.79
C ASP A 234 -9.01 -4.28 -14.36
N TRP A 235 -8.01 -3.63 -13.77
CA TRP A 235 -6.76 -4.25 -13.31
C TRP A 235 -6.62 -4.22 -11.80
N GLY A 236 -6.60 -5.38 -11.16
CA GLY A 236 -6.52 -5.55 -9.71
C GLY A 236 -7.29 -6.79 -9.23
N ILE A 237 -7.39 -6.94 -7.93
CA ILE A 237 -8.09 -8.06 -7.29
C ILE A 237 -9.61 -7.87 -7.41
N PRO A 238 -10.37 -8.85 -7.95
CA PRO A 238 -11.83 -8.79 -7.97
C PRO A 238 -12.43 -8.69 -6.57
N VAL A 239 -13.49 -7.90 -6.43
CA VAL A 239 -14.24 -7.77 -5.17
C VAL A 239 -14.95 -9.11 -4.87
N PRO A 240 -14.66 -9.78 -3.73
CA PRO A 240 -15.09 -11.15 -3.49
C PRO A 240 -16.47 -11.24 -2.80
N LEU A 241 -17.44 -10.47 -3.27
CA LEU A 241 -18.80 -10.48 -2.70
C LEU A 241 -19.85 -10.79 -3.77
N PRO A 242 -20.97 -11.47 -3.41
CA PRO A 242 -22.04 -11.78 -4.34
C PRO A 242 -22.54 -10.56 -5.11
N GLY A 243 -22.57 -10.65 -6.43
CA GLY A 243 -22.96 -9.56 -7.33
C GLY A 243 -21.85 -8.59 -7.71
N TRP A 244 -20.64 -8.75 -7.14
CA TRP A 244 -19.46 -7.92 -7.44
C TRP A 244 -18.33 -8.73 -8.08
N GLU A 245 -18.23 -10.03 -7.79
CA GLU A 245 -17.14 -10.90 -8.20
C GLU A 245 -16.99 -11.02 -9.71
N ASP A 246 -18.10 -10.98 -10.45
CA ASP A 246 -18.15 -11.08 -11.91
C ASP A 246 -18.07 -9.72 -12.61
N ASN A 247 -18.04 -8.61 -11.85
CA ASN A 247 -17.95 -7.29 -12.44
C ASN A 247 -16.51 -7.00 -12.92
N PRO A 248 -16.28 -6.90 -14.25
CA PRO A 248 -14.93 -6.72 -14.80
C PRO A 248 -14.29 -5.39 -14.42
N ASN A 249 -15.10 -4.40 -14.02
CA ASN A 249 -14.66 -3.04 -13.73
C ASN A 249 -14.65 -2.69 -12.24
N LYS A 250 -14.85 -3.65 -11.34
CA LYS A 250 -14.78 -3.43 -9.89
C LYS A 250 -13.63 -4.22 -9.29
N ARG A 251 -12.65 -3.49 -8.71
CA ARG A 251 -11.47 -4.09 -8.09
C ARG A 251 -11.25 -3.52 -6.69
N LEU A 252 -10.53 -4.30 -5.88
CA LEU A 252 -10.02 -3.80 -4.61
C LEU A 252 -9.07 -2.62 -4.87
N TYR A 253 -9.13 -1.63 -4.00
CA TYR A 253 -8.23 -0.49 -4.07
C TYR A 253 -6.81 -0.92 -3.70
N VAL A 254 -5.83 -0.46 -4.46
CA VAL A 254 -4.43 -0.85 -4.31
C VAL A 254 -3.88 -0.67 -2.89
N TRP A 255 -4.35 0.34 -2.15
CA TRP A 255 -3.89 0.58 -0.78
C TRP A 255 -4.59 -0.31 0.27
N PHE A 256 -5.71 -0.96 -0.07
CA PHE A 256 -6.25 -2.06 0.70
C PHE A 256 -5.41 -3.33 0.46
N ASP A 257 -5.14 -3.65 -0.80
CA ASP A 257 -4.45 -4.89 -1.14
C ASP A 257 -2.93 -4.86 -0.85
N ALA A 258 -2.24 -3.75 -1.12
CA ALA A 258 -0.79 -3.67 -0.99
C ALA A 258 -0.29 -3.89 0.45
N VAL A 259 -0.99 -3.35 1.47
CA VAL A 259 -0.59 -3.54 2.88
C VAL A 259 -0.84 -4.97 3.38
N ILE A 260 -1.80 -5.68 2.79
CA ILE A 260 -2.04 -7.11 3.03
C ILE A 260 -0.87 -7.96 2.49
N GLY A 261 -0.10 -7.40 1.58
CA GLY A 261 1.08 -8.03 0.99
C GLY A 261 2.04 -8.63 2.00
N TYR A 262 2.25 -7.97 3.13
CA TYR A 262 3.14 -8.47 4.18
C TYR A 262 2.66 -9.80 4.78
N LEU A 263 1.37 -9.91 5.08
CA LEU A 263 0.77 -11.15 5.56
C LEU A 263 0.79 -12.22 4.48
N SER A 264 0.40 -11.88 3.25
CA SER A 264 0.37 -12.84 2.15
C SER A 264 1.77 -13.36 1.80
N ALA A 265 2.81 -12.52 1.85
CA ALA A 265 4.20 -12.94 1.67
C ALA A 265 4.65 -13.88 2.78
N SER A 266 4.31 -13.61 4.03
CA SER A 266 4.63 -14.49 5.15
C SER A 266 3.97 -15.88 5.02
N ILE A 267 2.70 -15.91 4.60
CA ILE A 267 1.97 -17.15 4.32
C ILE A 267 2.60 -17.90 3.12
N GLU A 268 2.99 -17.18 2.07
CA GLU A 268 3.65 -17.78 0.90
C GLU A 268 5.01 -18.36 1.27
N TRP A 269 5.81 -17.63 2.07
CA TRP A 269 7.09 -18.10 2.58
C TRP A 269 6.92 -19.41 3.38
N ALA A 270 5.98 -19.46 4.31
CA ALA A 270 5.71 -20.64 5.10
C ALA A 270 5.34 -21.86 4.25
N ARG A 271 4.50 -21.67 3.23
CA ARG A 271 4.17 -22.76 2.27
C ARG A 271 5.37 -23.23 1.48
N ARG A 272 6.28 -22.32 1.07
CA ARG A 272 7.48 -22.65 0.31
C ARG A 272 8.54 -23.37 1.14
N THR A 273 8.59 -23.11 2.46
CA THR A 273 9.52 -23.76 3.39
C THR A 273 9.03 -25.12 3.90
N GLY A 274 7.79 -25.50 3.58
CA GLY A 274 7.22 -26.81 3.90
C GLY A 274 6.40 -26.88 5.19
N ASP A 275 6.37 -25.80 5.98
CA ASP A 275 5.46 -25.66 7.13
C ASP A 275 4.46 -24.54 6.87
N ALA A 276 3.28 -24.90 6.40
CA ALA A 276 2.24 -23.94 6.00
C ALA A 276 1.72 -23.04 7.12
N ASP A 277 1.98 -23.39 8.37
CA ASP A 277 1.55 -22.64 9.57
C ASP A 277 2.69 -21.85 10.22
N ALA A 278 3.93 -21.98 9.77
CA ALA A 278 5.10 -21.32 10.37
C ALA A 278 4.93 -19.79 10.49
N TRP A 279 4.27 -19.14 9.53
CA TRP A 279 4.02 -17.69 9.52
C TRP A 279 3.30 -17.20 10.79
N LYS A 280 2.53 -18.05 11.47
CA LYS A 280 1.77 -17.70 12.69
C LYS A 280 2.68 -17.26 13.83
N ALA A 281 3.91 -17.76 13.89
CA ALA A 281 4.88 -17.36 14.90
C ALA A 281 5.23 -15.86 14.84
N TRP A 282 5.14 -15.23 13.69
CA TRP A 282 5.39 -13.79 13.50
C TRP A 282 4.11 -12.94 13.58
N TRP A 283 2.95 -13.54 13.30
CA TRP A 283 1.70 -12.80 13.14
C TRP A 283 0.69 -13.00 14.26
N CYS A 284 0.72 -14.16 14.92
CA CYS A 284 -0.30 -14.53 15.93
C CYS A 284 0.29 -14.66 17.35
N ASP A 285 1.61 -14.78 17.50
CA ASP A 285 2.25 -14.78 18.82
C ASP A 285 2.33 -13.34 19.37
N PRO A 286 1.69 -13.01 20.52
CA PRO A 286 1.75 -11.66 21.11
C PRO A 286 3.17 -11.19 21.48
N ALA A 287 4.13 -12.11 21.61
CA ALA A 287 5.53 -11.80 21.88
C ALA A 287 6.34 -11.46 20.62
N ALA A 288 5.79 -11.70 19.43
CA ALA A 288 6.45 -11.35 18.17
C ALA A 288 6.46 -9.84 17.97
N LEU A 289 7.51 -9.37 17.30
CA LEU A 289 7.69 -7.95 16.98
C LEU A 289 7.61 -7.74 15.46
N SER A 290 6.98 -6.66 15.04
CA SER A 290 6.87 -6.33 13.61
C SER A 290 7.28 -4.88 13.34
N TYR A 291 8.24 -4.71 12.41
CA TYR A 291 8.82 -3.44 12.00
C TYR A 291 8.51 -3.20 10.54
N TYR A 292 7.86 -2.07 10.24
CA TYR A 292 7.42 -1.70 8.90
C TYR A 292 8.29 -0.58 8.35
N PHE A 293 9.12 -0.86 7.35
CA PHE A 293 10.08 0.08 6.77
C PHE A 293 9.52 0.73 5.50
N MET A 294 9.49 2.08 5.45
CA MET A 294 8.88 2.83 4.34
C MET A 294 9.40 4.26 4.23
N GLY A 295 9.06 4.92 3.12
CA GLY A 295 9.15 6.37 3.00
C GLY A 295 8.01 7.07 3.76
N LYS A 296 8.20 8.30 4.19
CA LYS A 296 7.26 9.07 5.02
C LYS A 296 5.88 9.27 4.39
N ASP A 297 5.78 9.22 3.08
CA ASP A 297 4.53 9.29 2.32
C ASP A 297 3.61 8.08 2.55
N ASN A 298 4.14 6.99 3.10
CA ASN A 298 3.40 5.77 3.39
C ASN A 298 2.99 5.63 4.87
N ILE A 299 3.28 6.61 5.73
CA ILE A 299 2.92 6.53 7.16
C ILE A 299 1.40 6.34 7.34
N THR A 300 0.57 7.06 6.59
CA THR A 300 -0.89 6.93 6.65
C THR A 300 -1.36 5.48 6.46
N PHE A 301 -0.78 4.78 5.50
CA PHE A 301 -1.17 3.41 5.19
C PHE A 301 -0.74 2.40 6.26
N HIS A 302 0.34 2.66 6.99
CA HIS A 302 0.89 1.75 7.98
C HIS A 302 0.55 2.11 9.43
N ALA A 303 0.20 3.37 9.69
CA ALA A 303 -0.19 3.84 11.01
C ALA A 303 -1.72 4.03 11.18
N GLN A 304 -2.50 4.01 10.09
CA GLN A 304 -3.95 4.14 10.13
C GLN A 304 -4.65 3.01 9.37
N ILE A 305 -4.41 2.85 8.05
CA ILE A 305 -5.18 1.93 7.21
C ILE A 305 -4.90 0.48 7.59
N TRP A 306 -3.64 0.04 7.56
CA TRP A 306 -3.27 -1.33 7.88
C TRP A 306 -3.67 -1.75 9.31
N PRO A 307 -3.40 -0.99 10.37
CA PRO A 307 -3.90 -1.32 11.70
C PRO A 307 -5.44 -1.34 11.78
N ALA A 308 -6.13 -0.46 11.03
CA ALA A 308 -7.58 -0.47 10.96
C ALA A 308 -8.13 -1.74 10.27
N GLU A 309 -7.49 -2.20 9.20
CA GLU A 309 -7.84 -3.46 8.54
C GLU A 309 -7.66 -4.66 9.47
N LEU A 310 -6.56 -4.73 10.22
CA LEU A 310 -6.30 -5.76 11.20
C LEU A 310 -7.33 -5.73 12.35
N LEU A 311 -7.62 -4.55 12.90
CA LEU A 311 -8.64 -4.38 13.95
C LEU A 311 -10.03 -4.78 13.46
N ALA A 312 -10.39 -4.39 12.23
CA ALA A 312 -11.66 -4.74 11.62
C ALA A 312 -11.75 -6.25 11.32
N TYR A 313 -10.65 -6.84 10.86
CA TYR A 313 -10.54 -8.27 10.61
C TYR A 313 -10.72 -9.10 11.89
N ASP A 314 -10.14 -8.65 12.99
CA ASP A 314 -10.26 -9.30 14.30
C ASP A 314 -11.56 -8.95 15.05
N GLY A 315 -12.37 -8.01 14.54
CA GLY A 315 -13.57 -7.53 15.21
C GLY A 315 -13.31 -6.68 16.45
N ARG A 316 -12.16 -6.03 16.54
CA ARG A 316 -11.72 -5.22 17.71
C ARG A 316 -12.11 -3.74 17.64
N GLY A 317 -13.03 -3.36 16.76
CA GLY A 317 -13.61 -2.00 16.71
C GLY A 317 -14.97 -1.92 17.37
N ALA A 318 -15.64 -0.77 17.24
CA ALA A 318 -16.93 -0.48 17.87
C ALA A 318 -18.09 -1.42 17.46
N ARG A 319 -17.97 -2.11 16.31
CA ARG A 319 -18.99 -3.05 15.81
C ARG A 319 -18.83 -4.46 16.37
N GLY A 320 -17.68 -4.77 16.99
CA GLY A 320 -17.32 -6.14 17.37
C GLY A 320 -17.05 -7.01 16.14
N GLY A 321 -17.17 -8.32 16.32
CA GLY A 321 -16.96 -9.31 15.28
C GLY A 321 -16.08 -10.47 15.73
N THR A 322 -15.63 -11.28 14.77
CA THR A 322 -14.73 -12.42 15.05
C THR A 322 -13.62 -12.46 14.02
N PRO A 323 -12.41 -12.92 14.39
CA PRO A 323 -11.33 -13.13 13.45
C PRO A 323 -11.74 -14.05 12.30
N GLY A 324 -11.09 -13.87 11.17
CA GLY A 324 -11.25 -14.76 10.02
C GLY A 324 -10.39 -16.02 10.12
N THR A 325 -10.15 -16.64 8.98
CA THR A 325 -9.43 -17.93 8.84
C THR A 325 -8.00 -17.89 9.41
N TYR A 326 -7.37 -16.71 9.43
CA TYR A 326 -5.98 -16.56 9.90
C TYR A 326 -5.86 -16.38 11.43
N GLY A 327 -6.99 -16.32 12.18
CA GLY A 327 -7.01 -16.05 13.61
C GLY A 327 -6.74 -14.57 13.94
N GLU A 328 -6.47 -14.27 15.20
CA GLU A 328 -6.11 -12.93 15.64
C GLU A 328 -4.71 -12.56 15.13
N LEU A 329 -4.58 -11.34 14.60
CA LEU A 329 -3.35 -10.84 14.00
C LEU A 329 -2.75 -9.70 14.83
N ASN A 330 -1.43 -9.74 15.00
CA ASN A 330 -0.70 -8.69 15.71
C ASN A 330 -0.74 -7.35 14.96
N LEU A 331 -0.95 -6.28 15.71
CA LEU A 331 -0.80 -4.92 15.19
C LEU A 331 0.70 -4.55 15.06
N PRO A 332 1.07 -3.59 14.18
CA PRO A 332 2.44 -3.14 14.01
C PRO A 332 3.10 -2.75 15.34
N THR A 333 4.31 -3.27 15.58
CA THR A 333 5.13 -2.85 16.71
C THR A 333 5.71 -1.48 16.46
N GLU A 334 6.29 -1.26 15.27
CA GLU A 334 6.89 0.02 14.91
C GLU A 334 6.73 0.32 13.41
N VAL A 335 6.44 1.59 13.10
CA VAL A 335 6.47 2.17 11.77
C VAL A 335 7.78 2.95 11.62
N VAL A 336 8.72 2.38 10.87
CA VAL A 336 10.06 2.92 10.64
C VAL A 336 10.05 3.70 9.33
N SER A 337 9.69 4.98 9.40
CA SER A 337 9.65 5.81 8.21
C SER A 337 10.96 6.57 8.00
N SER A 338 11.35 6.73 6.73
CA SER A 338 12.49 7.55 6.32
C SER A 338 12.03 8.85 5.67
N GLU A 339 12.84 9.90 5.83
CA GLU A 339 12.70 11.13 5.04
C GLU A 339 13.14 10.89 3.58
N PHE A 340 12.70 11.78 2.69
CA PHE A 340 13.10 11.69 1.30
C PHE A 340 14.57 12.05 1.11
N LEU A 341 15.30 11.22 0.39
CA LEU A 341 16.61 11.61 -0.12
C LEU A 341 16.43 12.75 -1.13
N THR A 342 17.31 13.75 -1.03
CA THR A 342 17.31 14.89 -1.96
C THR A 342 18.62 14.93 -2.75
N MET A 343 18.56 15.41 -3.98
CA MET A 343 19.71 15.72 -4.83
C MET A 343 19.66 17.21 -5.17
N GLU A 344 20.66 17.97 -4.76
CA GLU A 344 20.72 19.43 -4.96
C GLU A 344 19.46 20.16 -4.47
N GLY A 345 18.92 19.74 -3.32
CA GLY A 345 17.70 20.30 -2.73
C GLY A 345 16.39 19.84 -3.38
N ARG A 346 16.44 18.96 -4.38
CA ARG A 346 15.24 18.40 -5.04
C ARG A 346 14.98 16.97 -4.59
N LYS A 347 13.71 16.61 -4.41
CA LYS A 347 13.30 15.22 -4.13
C LYS A 347 13.64 14.33 -5.34
N PHE A 348 14.20 13.15 -5.07
CA PHE A 348 14.32 12.10 -6.12
C PHE A 348 12.97 11.78 -6.72
N SER A 349 12.89 11.82 -8.06
CA SER A 349 11.65 11.58 -8.77
C SER A 349 11.94 11.12 -10.20
N SER A 350 11.53 9.90 -10.54
CA SER A 350 11.64 9.37 -11.91
C SER A 350 10.85 10.21 -12.91
N SER A 351 9.66 10.69 -12.52
CA SER A 351 8.81 11.51 -13.41
C SER A 351 9.35 12.91 -13.70
N ARG A 352 10.33 13.39 -12.89
CA ARG A 352 10.97 14.70 -13.05
C ARG A 352 12.43 14.61 -13.50
N SER A 353 12.90 13.42 -13.90
CA SER A 353 14.29 13.15 -14.33
C SER A 353 15.37 13.56 -13.31
N VAL A 354 15.01 13.51 -12.00
CA VAL A 354 15.95 13.73 -10.89
C VAL A 354 16.19 12.36 -10.24
N VAL A 355 17.01 11.54 -10.89
CA VAL A 355 17.22 10.14 -10.50
C VAL A 355 18.67 9.71 -10.68
N ILE A 356 19.12 8.81 -9.80
CA ILE A 356 20.26 7.90 -9.99
C ILE A 356 19.67 6.52 -9.75
N TYR A 357 19.72 5.66 -10.74
CA TYR A 357 19.18 4.32 -10.61
C TYR A 357 20.13 3.40 -9.84
N VAL A 358 19.58 2.38 -9.22
CA VAL A 358 20.36 1.38 -8.48
C VAL A 358 21.40 0.70 -9.38
N ARG A 359 21.02 0.33 -10.59
CA ARG A 359 21.92 -0.30 -11.56
C ARG A 359 23.11 0.59 -11.94
N ASP A 360 22.90 1.93 -12.05
CA ASP A 360 24.00 2.87 -12.34
C ASP A 360 25.04 2.89 -11.21
N VAL A 361 24.56 2.75 -9.96
CA VAL A 361 25.42 2.65 -8.78
C VAL A 361 26.18 1.33 -8.76
N LEU A 362 25.49 0.22 -9.03
CA LEU A 362 26.09 -1.13 -9.06
C LEU A 362 27.16 -1.27 -10.16
N GLU A 363 26.91 -0.70 -11.34
CA GLU A 363 27.89 -0.69 -12.44
C GLU A 363 29.16 0.09 -12.07
N ARG A 364 29.02 1.17 -11.28
CA ARG A 364 30.13 2.06 -10.96
C ARG A 364 30.92 1.63 -9.72
N TYR A 365 30.24 1.12 -8.69
CA TYR A 365 30.83 0.92 -7.35
C TYR A 365 30.81 -0.57 -6.91
N GLY A 366 30.09 -1.42 -7.61
CA GLY A 366 29.80 -2.79 -7.17
C GLY A 366 28.78 -2.84 -6.02
N PRO A 367 28.50 -4.04 -5.50
CA PRO A 367 27.59 -4.24 -4.37
C PRO A 367 28.19 -3.80 -3.04
#